data_1cebd0adb062db3359823adf2465f72b
#
_entry.id   1cebd0adb062db3359823adf2465f72b
#
_cell.length_a   1.000
_cell.length_b   1.000
_cell.length_c   1.000
_cell.angle_alpha   90.00
_cell.angle_beta   90.00
_cell.angle_gamma   90.00
#
_symmetry.space_group_name_H-M   'P 1'
#
loop_
_entity.id
_entity.type
_entity.pdbx_description
1 polymer ?
#
loop_
_entity_poly.entity_id
_entity_poly.type
_entity_poly.pdbx_seq_one_letter_code
_entity_poly.pdbx_strand_id
1 'polypeptide(L)'
;MRDAVIVSAVRTAVGKAPKGTLRTTRPDEMGAAVIKEALARVPGLENTEIEDVIMGCAMPEAEQGMNVARAAAIRAGLPVETSAMTINRFCSSGLQSIAMAADRIKTGAAEVIVAGGLETMSMIPMGGHIIRPNPYLVEHYPDFYLNMGLATENVARKFEVSRADQDEFALRSHTRAAAALDAGKFKDETVPLHVVLEDMDENGKKQRREVVFDKDEGVRRDTSAEGLAKLKPAFHLKGTITAGNASQMSDGAAAAVVMSDSRARALGVKPMARFIAYATAGCPPEEMGIGPVFAIPKVLQLAGLTLNDIDVIELNEAFAAQSLAVIKTLGLDPDKVNVNGGAIALGHPLGCTGAKLTASILRELERRNGRYGMVTMCVGGGMGAAGIVERI
;
A
#
# COMPACT_ATOMS: atom_id res chain seq x y z
N MET A 1 -27.26 9.09 -7.92
CA MET A 1 -26.40 8.16 -7.14
C MET A 1 -25.60 9.04 -6.19
N ARG A 2 -25.43 8.66 -4.93
CA ARG A 2 -24.64 9.43 -3.96
C ARG A 2 -23.16 9.33 -4.33
N ASP A 3 -22.40 10.40 -4.13
CA ASP A 3 -20.97 10.34 -4.25
C ASP A 3 -20.33 9.89 -2.93
N ALA A 4 -19.31 9.05 -3.03
CA ALA A 4 -18.45 8.70 -1.91
C ALA A 4 -17.18 9.55 -1.98
N VAL A 5 -16.92 10.31 -0.93
CA VAL A 5 -15.78 11.23 -0.87
C VAL A 5 -14.81 10.83 0.24
N ILE A 6 -13.52 11.01 -0.03
CA ILE A 6 -12.44 10.85 0.95
C ILE A 6 -12.19 12.24 1.55
N VAL A 7 -12.39 12.37 2.85
CA VAL A 7 -12.21 13.64 3.57
C VAL A 7 -10.91 13.70 4.37
N SER A 8 -10.34 12.54 4.67
CA SER A 8 -9.05 12.41 5.35
C SER A 8 -8.34 11.15 4.89
N ALA A 9 -7.03 11.19 4.72
CA ALA A 9 -6.20 10.04 4.45
C ALA A 9 -4.81 10.24 5.06
N VAL A 10 -4.36 9.25 5.84
CA VAL A 10 -3.10 9.29 6.58
C VAL A 10 -2.43 7.92 6.60
N ARG A 11 -1.14 7.90 6.88
CA ARG A 11 -0.37 6.67 7.04
C ARG A 11 0.70 6.82 8.12
N THR A 12 1.20 5.73 8.67
CA THR A 12 2.47 5.76 9.42
C THR A 12 3.62 5.97 8.46
N ALA A 13 4.77 6.42 8.95
CA ALA A 13 6.02 6.12 8.26
C ALA A 13 6.19 4.60 8.11
N VAL A 14 6.92 4.15 7.11
CA VAL A 14 7.14 2.73 6.81
C VAL A 14 8.42 2.25 7.46
N GLY A 15 8.29 1.24 8.33
CA GLY A 15 9.39 0.54 8.96
C GLY A 15 9.98 -0.54 8.07
N LYS A 16 11.27 -0.78 8.16
CA LYS A 16 11.98 -1.82 7.41
C LYS A 16 12.01 -3.13 8.19
N ALA A 17 11.28 -4.12 7.75
CA ALA A 17 11.29 -5.45 8.36
C ALA A 17 12.61 -6.21 8.01
N PRO A 18 13.07 -7.11 8.88
CA PRO A 18 12.63 -7.37 10.25
C PRO A 18 13.42 -6.58 11.32
N LYS A 19 14.26 -5.63 10.95
CA LYS A 19 15.23 -4.96 11.85
C LYS A 19 14.94 -3.47 12.07
N GLY A 20 13.91 -2.94 11.44
CA GLY A 20 13.56 -1.53 11.50
C GLY A 20 12.89 -1.09 12.81
N THR A 21 12.54 0.17 12.85
CA THR A 21 12.00 0.82 14.06
C THR A 21 10.67 0.23 14.49
N LEU A 22 9.82 -0.23 13.56
CA LEU A 22 8.50 -0.80 13.88
C LEU A 22 8.51 -2.31 14.19
N ARG A 23 9.67 -2.98 14.22
CA ARG A 23 9.81 -4.45 14.35
C ARG A 23 9.09 -5.09 15.54
N THR A 24 8.84 -4.31 16.60
CA THR A 24 8.14 -4.75 17.82
C THR A 24 6.82 -4.01 18.04
N THR A 25 6.44 -3.14 17.11
CA THR A 25 5.18 -2.39 17.19
C THR A 25 4.04 -3.26 16.68
N ARG A 26 3.06 -3.51 17.53
CA ARG A 26 1.89 -4.34 17.17
C ARG A 26 1.08 -3.71 16.03
N PRO A 27 0.53 -4.53 15.13
CA PRO A 27 -0.25 -4.02 13.98
C PRO A 27 -1.54 -3.32 14.41
N ASP A 28 -2.19 -3.77 15.47
CA ASP A 28 -3.38 -3.14 16.06
C ASP A 28 -3.06 -1.75 16.67
N GLU A 29 -1.88 -1.55 17.24
CA GLU A 29 -1.42 -0.23 17.69
C GLU A 29 -1.16 0.73 16.51
N MET A 30 -0.50 0.25 15.45
CA MET A 30 -0.31 1.05 14.23
C MET A 30 -1.65 1.40 13.57
N GLY A 31 -2.55 0.42 13.47
CA GLY A 31 -3.90 0.60 12.95
C GLY A 31 -4.71 1.61 13.77
N ALA A 32 -4.65 1.51 15.09
CA ALA A 32 -5.33 2.45 16.00
C ALA A 32 -4.81 3.88 15.84
N ALA A 33 -3.50 4.05 15.69
CA ALA A 33 -2.89 5.37 15.53
C ALA A 33 -3.39 6.07 14.26
N VAL A 34 -3.42 5.37 13.11
CA VAL A 34 -3.90 5.95 11.85
C VAL A 34 -5.41 6.17 11.85
N ILE A 35 -6.21 5.30 12.49
CA ILE A 35 -7.66 5.51 12.64
C ILE A 35 -7.92 6.78 13.46
N LYS A 36 -7.29 6.91 14.63
CA LYS A 36 -7.42 8.12 15.47
C LYS A 36 -7.09 9.39 14.72
N GLU A 37 -5.94 9.41 14.06
CA GLU A 37 -5.47 10.60 13.36
C GLU A 37 -6.36 10.92 12.15
N ALA A 38 -6.80 9.89 11.39
CA ALA A 38 -7.70 10.10 10.26
C ALA A 38 -9.01 10.77 10.71
N LEU A 39 -9.58 10.35 11.84
CA LEU A 39 -10.78 10.94 12.44
C LEU A 39 -10.53 12.33 12.99
N ALA A 40 -9.43 12.55 13.69
CA ALA A 40 -9.07 13.84 14.27
C ALA A 40 -8.91 14.96 13.21
N ARG A 41 -8.62 14.58 11.97
CA ARG A 41 -8.53 15.53 10.84
C ARG A 41 -9.89 15.90 10.23
N VAL A 42 -10.99 15.41 10.76
CA VAL A 42 -12.35 15.70 10.27
C VAL A 42 -13.12 16.48 11.35
N PRO A 43 -13.07 17.80 11.35
CA PRO A 43 -13.75 18.61 12.36
C PRO A 43 -15.25 18.35 12.40
N GLY A 44 -15.81 18.20 13.61
CA GLY A 44 -17.24 18.00 13.81
C GLY A 44 -17.76 16.58 13.55
N LEU A 45 -16.88 15.66 13.16
CA LEU A 45 -17.25 14.25 13.04
C LEU A 45 -17.14 13.56 14.41
N GLU A 46 -18.25 13.00 14.87
CA GLU A 46 -18.31 12.26 16.12
C GLU A 46 -17.97 10.78 15.90
N ASN A 47 -17.26 10.16 16.84
CA ASN A 47 -16.90 8.74 16.76
C ASN A 47 -18.13 7.80 16.68
N THR A 48 -19.26 8.22 17.21
CA THR A 48 -20.55 7.51 17.16
C THR A 48 -21.16 7.44 15.77
N GLU A 49 -20.70 8.27 14.84
CA GLU A 49 -21.16 8.28 13.44
C GLU A 49 -20.43 7.25 12.57
N ILE A 50 -19.34 6.64 13.09
CA ILE A 50 -18.57 5.66 12.34
C ILE A 50 -19.31 4.31 12.38
N GLU A 51 -19.88 3.93 11.24
CA GLU A 51 -20.71 2.73 11.16
C GLU A 51 -19.87 1.46 11.00
N ASP A 52 -18.71 1.56 10.32
CA ASP A 52 -17.84 0.41 10.09
C ASP A 52 -16.37 0.82 9.94
N VAL A 53 -15.46 -0.12 10.25
CA VAL A 53 -14.03 -0.01 10.02
C VAL A 53 -13.59 -1.18 9.15
N ILE A 54 -13.09 -0.91 7.93
CA ILE A 54 -12.65 -1.93 7.00
C ILE A 54 -11.13 -1.82 6.83
N MET A 55 -10.38 -2.78 7.38
CA MET A 55 -8.92 -2.78 7.27
C MET A 55 -8.42 -3.97 6.45
N GLY A 56 -7.55 -3.68 5.49
CA GLY A 56 -6.82 -4.67 4.74
C GLY A 56 -5.66 -5.27 5.54
N CYS A 57 -5.48 -6.59 5.45
CA CYS A 57 -4.35 -7.31 6.01
C CYS A 57 -4.05 -8.52 5.12
N ALA A 58 -2.81 -8.65 4.64
CA ALA A 58 -2.44 -9.72 3.70
C ALA A 58 -2.14 -11.04 4.40
N MET A 59 -1.60 -11.00 5.62
CA MET A 59 -1.25 -12.18 6.42
C MET A 59 -2.00 -12.14 7.75
N PRO A 60 -3.33 -12.39 7.79
CA PRO A 60 -4.15 -12.28 8.99
C PRO A 60 -3.93 -13.49 9.93
N GLU A 61 -2.76 -13.55 10.55
CA GLU A 61 -2.30 -14.60 11.45
C GLU A 61 -1.63 -13.99 12.68
N ALA A 62 -1.54 -14.72 13.78
CA ALA A 62 -0.90 -14.31 15.05
C ALA A 62 -1.32 -12.89 15.48
N GLU A 63 -0.41 -11.91 15.59
CA GLU A 63 -0.71 -10.53 15.98
C GLU A 63 -1.64 -9.80 14.99
N GLN A 64 -1.74 -10.27 13.75
CA GLN A 64 -2.69 -9.82 12.72
C GLN A 64 -3.91 -10.73 12.61
N GLY A 65 -4.00 -11.75 13.45
CA GLY A 65 -5.05 -12.75 13.43
C GLY A 65 -6.40 -12.28 13.95
N MET A 66 -7.34 -13.20 14.00
CA MET A 66 -8.74 -12.94 14.37
C MET A 66 -9.34 -11.84 13.46
N ASN A 67 -9.82 -10.76 14.03
CA ASN A 67 -10.26 -9.56 13.29
C ASN A 67 -9.44 -8.37 13.77
N VAL A 68 -8.24 -8.21 13.23
CA VAL A 68 -7.31 -7.14 13.63
C VAL A 68 -7.89 -5.75 13.39
N ALA A 69 -8.78 -5.58 12.40
CA ALA A 69 -9.50 -4.34 12.17
C ALA A 69 -10.37 -3.96 13.39
N ARG A 70 -11.05 -4.96 13.98
CA ARG A 70 -11.86 -4.74 15.19
C ARG A 70 -10.99 -4.39 16.40
N ALA A 71 -9.87 -5.08 16.57
CA ALA A 71 -8.91 -4.77 17.63
C ALA A 71 -8.39 -3.33 17.49
N ALA A 72 -7.99 -2.92 16.31
CA ALA A 72 -7.53 -1.57 16.01
C ALA A 72 -8.61 -0.51 16.24
N ALA A 73 -9.86 -0.77 15.83
CA ALA A 73 -11.01 0.14 16.04
C ALA A 73 -11.29 0.40 17.52
N ILE A 74 -11.36 -0.65 18.34
CA ILE A 74 -11.55 -0.52 19.79
C ILE A 74 -10.34 0.16 20.44
N ARG A 75 -9.13 -0.21 20.03
CA ARG A 75 -7.90 0.42 20.51
C ARG A 75 -7.79 1.89 20.12
N ALA A 76 -8.40 2.29 18.99
CA ALA A 76 -8.54 3.68 18.58
C ALA A 76 -9.54 4.47 19.44
N GLY A 77 -10.36 3.80 20.24
CA GLY A 77 -11.37 4.43 21.09
C GLY A 77 -12.70 4.66 20.38
N LEU A 78 -12.97 3.92 19.31
CA LEU A 78 -14.30 3.89 18.71
C LEU A 78 -15.30 3.16 19.63
N PRO A 79 -16.58 3.53 19.62
CA PRO A 79 -17.60 2.88 20.44
C PRO A 79 -17.78 1.41 20.04
N VAL A 80 -18.30 0.63 20.98
CA VAL A 80 -18.51 -0.82 20.77
C VAL A 80 -19.56 -1.13 19.73
N GLU A 81 -20.41 -0.18 19.44
CA GLU A 81 -21.44 -0.22 18.39
C GLU A 81 -20.86 -0.13 16.97
N THR A 82 -19.69 0.48 16.79
CA THR A 82 -19.01 0.52 15.50
C THR A 82 -18.57 -0.87 15.10
N SER A 83 -19.07 -1.41 14.00
CA SER A 83 -18.61 -2.70 13.47
C SER A 83 -17.20 -2.59 12.83
N ALA A 84 -16.55 -3.74 12.60
CA ALA A 84 -15.29 -3.76 11.86
C ALA A 84 -15.07 -5.10 11.17
N MET A 85 -14.33 -5.08 10.03
CA MET A 85 -13.89 -6.31 9.36
C MET A 85 -12.49 -6.18 8.82
N THR A 86 -11.77 -7.31 8.83
CA THR A 86 -10.49 -7.49 8.16
C THR A 86 -10.72 -8.16 6.83
N ILE A 87 -10.15 -7.59 5.76
CA ILE A 87 -10.24 -8.15 4.40
C ILE A 87 -8.86 -8.50 3.86
N ASN A 88 -8.81 -9.48 2.96
CA ASN A 88 -7.58 -9.91 2.31
C ASN A 88 -7.72 -9.96 0.79
N ARG A 89 -7.00 -9.11 0.11
CA ARG A 89 -6.63 -9.18 -1.31
C ARG A 89 -5.13 -8.88 -1.43
N PHE A 90 -4.33 -9.50 -0.55
CA PHE A 90 -2.88 -9.31 -0.47
C PHE A 90 -2.49 -7.82 -0.60
N CYS A 91 -1.63 -7.47 -1.57
CA CYS A 91 -1.09 -6.12 -1.77
C CYS A 91 -2.16 -5.04 -2.01
N SER A 92 -3.35 -5.41 -2.49
CA SER A 92 -4.45 -4.48 -2.79
C SER A 92 -5.45 -4.32 -1.64
N SER A 93 -5.27 -5.01 -0.52
CA SER A 93 -6.27 -5.02 0.55
C SER A 93 -6.65 -3.62 1.03
N GLY A 94 -5.69 -2.71 1.20
CA GLY A 94 -5.95 -1.33 1.62
C GLY A 94 -6.70 -0.49 0.58
N LEU A 95 -6.49 -0.71 -0.72
CA LEU A 95 -7.27 -0.05 -1.77
C LEU A 95 -8.67 -0.68 -1.89
N GLN A 96 -8.76 -2.01 -1.74
CA GLN A 96 -10.02 -2.75 -1.73
C GLN A 96 -10.93 -2.29 -0.57
N SER A 97 -10.38 -2.03 0.61
CA SER A 97 -11.14 -1.54 1.76
C SER A 97 -11.78 -0.18 1.47
N ILE A 98 -11.02 0.75 0.86
CA ILE A 98 -11.52 2.06 0.45
C ILE A 98 -12.62 1.92 -0.63
N ALA A 99 -12.42 1.03 -1.60
CA ALA A 99 -13.42 0.75 -2.63
C ALA A 99 -14.73 0.20 -2.03
N MET A 100 -14.64 -0.77 -1.09
CA MET A 100 -15.81 -1.33 -0.41
C MET A 100 -16.54 -0.27 0.43
N ALA A 101 -15.81 0.60 1.12
CA ALA A 101 -16.40 1.74 1.84
C ALA A 101 -17.14 2.67 0.88
N ALA A 102 -16.51 3.03 -0.24
CA ALA A 102 -17.13 3.88 -1.25
C ALA A 102 -18.41 3.24 -1.85
N ASP A 103 -18.40 1.95 -2.14
CA ASP A 103 -19.54 1.22 -2.68
C ASP A 103 -20.72 1.20 -1.70
N ARG A 104 -20.46 0.95 -0.40
CA ARG A 104 -21.51 0.99 0.65
C ARG A 104 -22.11 2.39 0.79
N ILE A 105 -21.30 3.43 0.68
CA ILE A 105 -21.77 4.83 0.74
C ILE A 105 -22.57 5.17 -0.52
N LYS A 106 -22.10 4.82 -1.72
CA LYS A 106 -22.79 5.07 -2.99
C LYS A 106 -24.16 4.38 -3.05
N THR A 107 -24.31 3.21 -2.44
CA THR A 107 -25.58 2.46 -2.36
C THR A 107 -26.49 2.93 -1.24
N GLY A 108 -26.02 3.82 -0.36
CA GLY A 108 -26.80 4.30 0.80
C GLY A 108 -26.82 3.32 1.97
N ALA A 109 -25.95 2.29 1.96
CA ALA A 109 -25.86 1.31 3.03
C ALA A 109 -25.02 1.81 4.23
N ALA A 110 -24.33 2.94 4.08
CA ALA A 110 -23.62 3.65 5.14
C ALA A 110 -23.42 5.12 4.80
N GLU A 111 -23.18 5.96 5.82
CA GLU A 111 -22.85 7.38 5.69
C GLU A 111 -21.36 7.66 5.88
N VAL A 112 -20.72 7.01 6.88
CA VAL A 112 -19.32 7.24 7.22
C VAL A 112 -18.63 5.91 7.56
N ILE A 113 -17.53 5.62 6.88
CA ILE A 113 -16.72 4.42 7.10
C ILE A 113 -15.25 4.83 7.18
N VAL A 114 -14.51 4.23 8.13
CA VAL A 114 -13.05 4.27 8.12
C VAL A 114 -12.54 3.07 7.34
N ALA A 115 -11.71 3.31 6.34
CA ALA A 115 -11.15 2.27 5.49
C ALA A 115 -9.63 2.41 5.38
N GLY A 116 -8.91 1.30 5.39
CA GLY A 116 -7.47 1.35 5.36
C GLY A 116 -6.81 0.00 5.27
N GLY A 117 -5.62 -0.11 5.81
CA GLY A 117 -4.89 -1.37 5.89
C GLY A 117 -3.68 -1.29 6.81
N LEU A 118 -3.23 -2.43 7.23
CA LEU A 118 -2.07 -2.59 8.10
C LEU A 118 -1.30 -3.86 7.73
N GLU A 119 -0.02 -3.86 8.03
CA GLU A 119 0.82 -5.05 7.91
C GLU A 119 2.05 -4.93 8.79
N THR A 120 2.45 -6.02 9.44
CA THR A 120 3.76 -6.16 10.07
C THR A 120 4.47 -7.39 9.51
N MET A 121 5.38 -7.16 8.58
CA MET A 121 6.21 -8.25 8.02
C MET A 121 7.41 -8.56 8.92
N SER A 122 7.61 -7.78 9.99
CA SER A 122 8.57 -8.07 11.05
C SER A 122 8.09 -9.16 12.00
N MET A 123 6.81 -9.19 12.30
CA MET A 123 6.20 -10.18 13.21
C MET A 123 5.67 -11.38 12.44
N ILE A 124 5.01 -11.15 11.30
CA ILE A 124 4.39 -12.21 10.51
C ILE A 124 5.15 -12.34 9.18
N PRO A 125 5.81 -13.46 8.92
CA PRO A 125 6.53 -13.67 7.67
C PRO A 125 5.55 -13.77 6.49
N MET A 126 6.05 -13.50 5.29
CA MET A 126 5.25 -13.68 4.07
C MET A 126 4.87 -15.16 3.91
N GLY A 127 3.58 -15.44 3.83
CA GLY A 127 3.01 -16.79 3.84
C GLY A 127 2.51 -17.26 5.21
N GLY A 128 2.73 -16.45 6.28
CA GLY A 128 2.34 -16.78 7.66
C GLY A 128 3.37 -17.67 8.37
N HIS A 129 3.10 -18.01 9.62
CA HIS A 129 3.93 -18.91 10.43
C HIS A 129 3.66 -20.38 10.10
N ILE A 130 2.44 -20.71 9.66
CA ILE A 130 2.04 -22.08 9.35
C ILE A 130 1.61 -22.15 7.88
N ILE A 131 2.51 -22.64 7.04
CA ILE A 131 2.26 -22.80 5.60
C ILE A 131 1.64 -24.20 5.37
N ARG A 132 0.39 -24.23 4.90
CA ARG A 132 -0.32 -25.47 4.56
C ARG A 132 -0.99 -25.36 3.18
N PRO A 133 -0.23 -25.56 2.11
CA PRO A 133 -0.76 -25.48 0.76
C PRO A 133 -1.79 -26.60 0.50
N ASN A 134 -2.73 -26.32 -0.39
CA ASN A 134 -3.71 -27.31 -0.83
C ASN A 134 -3.01 -28.39 -1.67
N PRO A 135 -3.11 -29.70 -1.29
CA PRO A 135 -2.43 -30.79 -2.01
C PRO A 135 -2.80 -30.88 -3.50
N TYR A 136 -4.06 -30.64 -3.84
CA TYR A 136 -4.52 -30.63 -5.22
C TYR A 136 -3.83 -29.53 -6.05
N LEU A 137 -3.71 -28.31 -5.50
CA LEU A 137 -3.03 -27.21 -6.19
C LEU A 137 -1.52 -27.47 -6.31
N VAL A 138 -0.90 -28.09 -5.31
CA VAL A 138 0.52 -28.48 -5.38
C VAL A 138 0.76 -29.47 -6.51
N GLU A 139 -0.16 -30.41 -6.70
CA GLU A 139 -0.05 -31.46 -7.74
C GLU A 139 -0.40 -30.93 -9.14
N HIS A 140 -1.48 -30.12 -9.28
CA HIS A 140 -2.05 -29.76 -10.58
C HIS A 140 -1.75 -28.32 -11.02
N TYR A 141 -1.43 -27.42 -10.07
CA TYR A 141 -1.17 -26.01 -10.31
C TYR A 141 -0.02 -25.51 -9.42
N PRO A 142 1.17 -26.12 -9.46
CA PRO A 142 2.28 -25.81 -8.54
C PRO A 142 2.71 -24.33 -8.64
N ASP A 143 2.58 -23.70 -9.80
CA ASP A 143 2.91 -22.31 -10.04
C ASP A 143 2.04 -21.32 -9.24
N PHE A 144 0.88 -21.78 -8.73
CA PHE A 144 0.06 -20.97 -7.81
C PHE A 144 0.81 -20.60 -6.53
N TYR A 145 1.71 -21.45 -6.07
CA TYR A 145 2.52 -21.25 -4.87
C TYR A 145 3.94 -20.75 -5.18
N LEU A 146 4.21 -20.35 -6.43
CA LEU A 146 5.51 -19.87 -6.82
C LEU A 146 5.88 -18.63 -5.99
N ASN A 147 7.11 -18.57 -5.51
CA ASN A 147 7.63 -17.39 -4.84
C ASN A 147 7.56 -16.17 -5.77
N MET A 148 7.14 -15.00 -5.23
CA MET A 148 6.91 -13.78 -6.03
C MET A 148 8.15 -13.30 -6.79
N GLY A 149 9.35 -13.51 -6.24
CA GLY A 149 10.59 -13.19 -6.94
C GLY A 149 10.81 -14.11 -8.15
N LEU A 150 10.50 -15.42 -8.03
CA LEU A 150 10.59 -16.35 -9.15
C LEU A 150 9.51 -16.04 -10.21
N ALA A 151 8.28 -15.72 -9.80
CA ALA A 151 7.24 -15.24 -10.73
C ALA A 151 7.68 -13.96 -11.46
N THR A 152 8.40 -13.07 -10.77
CA THR A 152 8.93 -11.85 -11.38
C THR A 152 10.11 -12.12 -12.33
N GLU A 153 10.93 -13.15 -12.09
CA GLU A 153 11.95 -13.60 -13.07
C GLU A 153 11.28 -14.08 -14.37
N ASN A 154 10.10 -14.72 -14.29
CA ASN A 154 9.32 -15.08 -15.48
C ASN A 154 8.86 -13.83 -16.24
N VAL A 155 8.37 -12.81 -15.52
CA VAL A 155 7.99 -11.52 -16.11
C VAL A 155 9.19 -10.83 -16.75
N ALA A 156 10.34 -10.75 -16.05
CA ALA A 156 11.56 -10.13 -16.59
C ALA A 156 11.98 -10.76 -17.91
N ARG A 157 11.95 -12.09 -17.98
CA ARG A 157 12.32 -12.87 -19.18
C ARG A 157 11.29 -12.67 -20.31
N LYS A 158 9.99 -12.80 -20.03
CA LYS A 158 8.92 -12.72 -21.02
C LYS A 158 8.79 -11.34 -21.65
N PHE A 159 8.97 -10.28 -20.86
CA PHE A 159 8.84 -8.90 -21.28
C PHE A 159 10.19 -8.25 -21.61
N GLU A 160 11.26 -9.05 -21.67
CA GLU A 160 12.62 -8.62 -22.03
C GLU A 160 13.08 -7.41 -21.21
N VAL A 161 12.85 -7.43 -19.89
CA VAL A 161 13.32 -6.39 -18.98
C VAL A 161 14.70 -6.73 -18.50
N SER A 162 15.71 -5.98 -18.95
CA SER A 162 17.11 -6.25 -18.60
C SER A 162 17.40 -5.93 -17.13
N ARG A 163 18.49 -6.51 -16.61
CA ARG A 163 19.01 -6.19 -15.28
C ARG A 163 19.38 -4.70 -15.16
N ALA A 164 19.93 -4.12 -16.21
CA ALA A 164 20.32 -2.70 -16.24
C ALA A 164 19.10 -1.78 -16.11
N ASP A 165 18.02 -2.07 -16.86
CA ASP A 165 16.79 -1.29 -16.77
C ASP A 165 16.16 -1.37 -15.37
N GLN A 166 16.19 -2.56 -14.73
CA GLN A 166 15.69 -2.76 -13.38
C GLN A 166 16.50 -1.95 -12.35
N ASP A 167 17.81 -1.95 -12.45
CA ASP A 167 18.69 -1.21 -11.54
C ASP A 167 18.54 0.30 -11.75
N GLU A 168 18.39 0.78 -12.99
CA GLU A 168 18.09 2.19 -13.30
C GLU A 168 16.74 2.63 -12.71
N PHE A 169 15.73 1.80 -12.86
CA PHE A 169 14.41 2.05 -12.26
C PHE A 169 14.49 2.15 -10.73
N ALA A 170 15.24 1.25 -10.08
CA ALA A 170 15.43 1.26 -8.64
C ALA A 170 16.21 2.51 -8.17
N LEU A 171 17.24 2.90 -8.91
CA LEU A 171 17.98 4.15 -8.63
C LEU A 171 17.04 5.37 -8.72
N ARG A 172 16.22 5.43 -9.77
CA ARG A 172 15.23 6.49 -9.94
C ARG A 172 14.24 6.53 -8.78
N SER A 173 13.73 5.38 -8.33
CA SER A 173 12.83 5.30 -7.17
C SER A 173 13.46 5.89 -5.91
N HIS A 174 14.69 5.50 -5.56
CA HIS A 174 15.42 6.06 -4.42
C HIS A 174 15.72 7.55 -4.55
N THR A 175 16.11 8.01 -5.73
CA THR A 175 16.42 9.42 -6.00
C THR A 175 15.16 10.29 -5.83
N ARG A 176 14.03 9.86 -6.41
CA ARG A 176 12.74 10.56 -6.28
C ARG A 176 12.25 10.58 -4.83
N ALA A 177 12.36 9.43 -4.13
CA ALA A 177 11.96 9.34 -2.73
C ALA A 177 12.81 10.22 -1.80
N ALA A 178 14.13 10.26 -2.00
CA ALA A 178 15.02 11.11 -1.23
C ALA A 178 14.68 12.60 -1.44
N ALA A 179 14.49 13.03 -2.69
CA ALA A 179 14.09 14.39 -3.02
C ALA A 179 12.72 14.77 -2.41
N ALA A 180 11.76 13.84 -2.43
CA ALA A 180 10.43 14.04 -1.85
C ALA A 180 10.49 14.17 -0.32
N LEU A 181 11.32 13.36 0.36
CA LEU A 181 11.56 13.46 1.81
C LEU A 181 12.21 14.80 2.17
N ASP A 182 13.22 15.25 1.41
CA ASP A 182 13.90 16.52 1.65
C ASP A 182 12.98 17.72 1.45
N ALA A 183 12.07 17.61 0.48
CA ALA A 183 11.04 18.62 0.23
C ALA A 183 9.85 18.54 1.22
N GLY A 184 9.86 17.59 2.17
CA GLY A 184 8.79 17.42 3.16
C GLY A 184 7.44 16.96 2.60
N LYS A 185 7.42 16.36 1.38
CA LYS A 185 6.19 16.01 0.68
C LYS A 185 5.31 14.98 1.39
N PHE A 186 5.89 14.16 2.26
CA PHE A 186 5.17 13.14 3.03
C PHE A 186 4.72 13.61 4.42
N LYS A 187 5.07 14.84 4.83
CA LYS A 187 4.81 15.32 6.19
C LYS A 187 3.32 15.34 6.53
N ASP A 188 2.49 15.82 5.61
CA ASP A 188 1.05 16.01 5.85
C ASP A 188 0.24 14.70 5.83
N GLU A 189 0.81 13.63 5.29
CA GLU A 189 0.18 12.31 5.27
C GLU A 189 0.69 11.39 6.39
N THR A 190 1.85 11.70 6.99
CA THR A 190 2.51 10.84 7.97
C THR A 190 2.05 11.12 9.40
N VAL A 191 1.65 10.07 10.10
CA VAL A 191 1.31 10.07 11.52
C VAL A 191 2.55 9.70 12.32
N PRO A 192 3.08 10.58 13.17
CA PRO A 192 4.19 10.23 14.05
C PRO A 192 3.79 9.15 15.05
N LEU A 193 4.60 8.09 15.18
CA LEU A 193 4.41 7.05 16.16
C LEU A 193 5.44 7.16 17.29
N HIS A 194 4.97 7.08 18.54
CA HIS A 194 5.84 6.91 19.70
C HIS A 194 6.14 5.42 19.88
N VAL A 195 7.37 5.04 19.56
CA VAL A 195 7.80 3.63 19.56
C VAL A 195 8.76 3.39 20.70
N VAL A 196 8.53 2.31 21.44
CA VAL A 196 9.44 1.82 22.48
C VAL A 196 10.27 0.70 21.87
N LEU A 197 11.57 0.92 21.77
CA LEU A 197 12.54 -0.09 21.36
C LEU A 197 13.17 -0.72 22.58
N GLU A 198 13.16 -2.04 22.64
CA GLU A 198 13.90 -2.82 23.63
C GLU A 198 15.03 -3.56 22.93
N ASP A 199 16.25 -3.16 23.21
CA ASP A 199 17.45 -3.76 22.66
C ASP A 199 18.32 -4.33 23.80
N MET A 200 19.23 -5.23 23.48
CA MET A 200 20.29 -5.66 24.40
C MET A 200 21.53 -4.82 24.15
N ASP A 201 22.13 -4.30 25.20
CA ASP A 201 23.45 -3.66 25.10
C ASP A 201 24.57 -4.70 24.93
N GLU A 202 25.79 -4.23 24.75
CA GLU A 202 27.01 -5.08 24.58
C GLU A 202 27.24 -6.04 25.76
N ASN A 203 26.67 -5.76 26.93
CA ASN A 203 26.78 -6.55 28.14
C ASN A 203 25.55 -7.48 28.38
N GLY A 204 24.63 -7.55 27.39
CA GLY A 204 23.42 -8.36 27.51
C GLY A 204 22.34 -7.78 28.44
N LYS A 205 22.43 -6.49 28.81
CA LYS A 205 21.43 -5.80 29.61
C LYS A 205 20.38 -5.18 28.70
N LYS A 206 19.10 -5.37 29.05
CA LYS A 206 17.99 -4.72 28.33
C LYS A 206 18.09 -3.21 28.44
N GLN A 207 18.08 -2.53 27.29
CA GLN A 207 17.94 -1.10 27.20
C GLN A 207 16.60 -0.77 26.55
N ARG A 208 15.87 0.16 27.14
CA ARG A 208 14.62 0.70 26.63
C ARG A 208 14.86 2.11 26.10
N ARG A 209 14.49 2.36 24.84
CA ARG A 209 14.62 3.65 24.21
C ARG A 209 13.29 4.04 23.56
N GLU A 210 12.83 5.26 23.83
CA GLU A 210 11.66 5.84 23.16
C GLU A 210 12.11 6.67 21.97
N VAL A 211 11.44 6.48 20.83
CA VAL A 211 11.72 7.23 19.60
C VAL A 211 10.40 7.69 18.98
N VAL A 212 10.42 8.87 18.38
CA VAL A 212 9.34 9.32 17.50
C VAL A 212 9.68 8.86 16.09
N PHE A 213 8.84 7.99 15.53
CA PHE A 213 9.01 7.45 14.20
C PHE A 213 8.06 8.17 13.22
N ASP A 214 8.60 9.04 12.39
CA ASP A 214 7.87 9.95 11.50
C ASP A 214 8.44 10.01 10.06
N LYS A 215 9.45 9.17 9.74
CA LYS A 215 10.09 9.14 8.42
C LYS A 215 10.26 7.72 7.92
N ASP A 216 9.97 7.52 6.64
CA ASP A 216 10.22 6.25 5.95
C ASP A 216 11.70 5.90 6.01
N GLU A 217 12.04 4.77 6.63
CA GLU A 217 13.44 4.39 6.87
C GLU A 217 14.05 3.53 5.77
N GLY A 218 13.27 3.22 4.72
CA GLY A 218 13.71 2.39 3.60
C GLY A 218 14.60 3.10 2.58
N VAL A 219 14.53 4.44 2.51
CA VAL A 219 15.19 5.24 1.47
C VAL A 219 16.71 5.24 1.64
N ARG A 220 17.42 4.79 0.61
CA ARG A 220 18.89 4.77 0.58
C ARG A 220 19.42 5.89 -0.28
N ARG A 221 19.96 6.92 0.37
CA ARG A 221 20.52 8.12 -0.29
C ARG A 221 21.84 7.87 -1.00
N ASP A 222 22.53 6.81 -0.60
CA ASP A 222 23.83 6.36 -1.14
C ASP A 222 23.67 5.35 -2.28
N THR A 223 22.47 5.11 -2.77
CA THR A 223 22.22 4.22 -3.91
C THR A 223 22.90 4.76 -5.17
N SER A 224 23.68 3.91 -5.83
CA SER A 224 24.34 4.22 -7.10
C SER A 224 24.17 3.07 -8.10
N ALA A 225 24.32 3.37 -9.39
CA ALA A 225 24.26 2.36 -10.45
C ALA A 225 25.32 1.26 -10.24
N GLU A 226 26.55 1.65 -9.86
CA GLU A 226 27.63 0.72 -9.58
C GLU A 226 27.36 -0.15 -8.34
N GLY A 227 26.69 0.42 -7.32
CA GLY A 227 26.29 -0.30 -6.12
C GLY A 227 25.24 -1.36 -6.42
N LEU A 228 24.22 -0.99 -7.21
CA LEU A 228 23.16 -1.90 -7.64
C LEU A 228 23.70 -3.03 -8.53
N ALA A 229 24.57 -2.71 -9.52
CA ALA A 229 25.15 -3.68 -10.43
C ALA A 229 25.96 -4.79 -9.73
N LYS A 230 26.54 -4.51 -8.55
CA LYS A 230 27.32 -5.48 -7.75
C LYS A 230 26.44 -6.47 -6.98
N LEU A 231 25.12 -6.20 -6.85
CA LEU A 231 24.23 -7.08 -6.10
C LEU A 231 24.00 -8.40 -6.84
N LYS A 232 24.03 -9.49 -6.07
CA LYS A 232 23.76 -10.83 -6.61
C LYS A 232 22.26 -11.04 -6.74
N PRO A 233 21.82 -11.85 -7.73
CA PRO A 233 20.44 -12.30 -7.81
C PRO A 233 19.97 -12.94 -6.50
N ALA A 234 18.73 -12.63 -6.09
CA ALA A 234 18.22 -13.04 -4.79
C ALA A 234 17.33 -14.31 -4.87
N PHE A 235 16.71 -14.60 -6.01
CA PHE A 235 15.70 -15.66 -6.14
C PHE A 235 16.12 -16.81 -7.07
N HIS A 236 16.91 -16.52 -8.10
CA HIS A 236 17.38 -17.51 -9.06
C HIS A 236 18.85 -17.26 -9.38
N LEU A 237 19.67 -18.31 -9.42
CA LEU A 237 21.14 -18.19 -9.61
C LEU A 237 21.56 -17.41 -10.86
N LYS A 238 20.79 -17.56 -11.95
CA LYS A 238 20.97 -16.85 -13.23
C LYS A 238 19.92 -15.77 -13.42
N GLY A 239 19.31 -15.30 -12.34
CA GLY A 239 18.25 -14.29 -12.37
C GLY A 239 18.76 -12.87 -12.46
N THR A 240 17.82 -11.95 -12.52
CA THR A 240 18.07 -10.52 -12.62
C THR A 240 17.52 -9.73 -11.42
N ILE A 241 16.62 -10.36 -10.64
CA ILE A 241 16.01 -9.74 -9.47
C ILE A 241 16.96 -9.79 -8.29
N THR A 242 17.21 -8.63 -7.68
CA THR A 242 18.11 -8.46 -6.54
C THR A 242 17.41 -7.79 -5.37
N ALA A 243 18.05 -7.76 -4.21
CA ALA A 243 17.55 -6.97 -3.07
C ALA A 243 17.54 -5.45 -3.34
N GLY A 244 18.22 -4.97 -4.40
CA GLY A 244 18.27 -3.55 -4.76
C GLY A 244 17.17 -3.13 -5.72
N ASN A 245 16.59 -4.07 -6.51
CA ASN A 245 15.56 -3.78 -7.49
C ASN A 245 14.20 -4.46 -7.16
N ALA A 246 14.04 -4.85 -5.90
CA ALA A 246 12.81 -5.36 -5.30
C ALA A 246 12.37 -4.48 -4.13
N SER A 247 11.07 -4.44 -3.84
CA SER A 247 10.55 -3.74 -2.66
C SER A 247 11.03 -4.39 -1.36
N GLN A 248 11.15 -3.58 -0.33
CA GLN A 248 11.57 -4.05 0.98
C GLN A 248 10.39 -4.64 1.75
N MET A 249 10.60 -5.73 2.49
CA MET A 249 9.65 -6.18 3.52
C MET A 249 9.47 -5.04 4.54
N SER A 250 8.25 -4.77 4.93
CA SER A 250 7.92 -3.52 5.58
C SER A 250 6.79 -3.65 6.59
N ASP A 251 6.79 -2.73 7.57
CA ASP A 251 5.75 -2.58 8.58
C ASP A 251 5.08 -1.22 8.40
N GLY A 252 3.77 -1.15 8.57
CA GLY A 252 3.04 0.11 8.49
C GLY A 252 1.53 -0.03 8.48
N ALA A 253 0.84 1.09 8.67
CA ALA A 253 -0.61 1.21 8.58
C ALA A 253 -1.03 2.50 7.87
N ALA A 254 -2.22 2.51 7.31
CA ALA A 254 -2.83 3.68 6.70
C ALA A 254 -4.36 3.62 6.84
N ALA A 255 -5.01 4.77 6.98
CA ALA A 255 -6.45 4.88 7.07
C ALA A 255 -6.96 6.12 6.33
N ALA A 256 -8.17 6.01 5.81
CA ALA A 256 -8.94 7.09 5.22
C ALA A 256 -10.34 7.14 5.83
N VAL A 257 -10.89 8.34 5.98
CA VAL A 257 -12.30 8.56 6.28
C VAL A 257 -13.03 8.77 4.98
N VAL A 258 -13.96 7.86 4.68
CA VAL A 258 -14.81 7.88 3.49
C VAL A 258 -16.25 8.13 3.93
N MET A 259 -16.91 9.12 3.32
CA MET A 259 -18.28 9.45 3.67
C MET A 259 -19.09 9.88 2.44
N SER A 260 -20.40 10.04 2.64
CA SER A 260 -21.23 10.64 1.60
C SER A 260 -20.88 12.11 1.40
N ASP A 261 -21.00 12.60 0.19
CA ASP A 261 -20.80 14.02 -0.14
C ASP A 261 -21.78 14.93 0.59
N SER A 262 -23.00 14.43 0.88
CA SER A 262 -24.00 15.12 1.69
C SER A 262 -23.54 15.29 3.14
N ARG A 263 -22.91 14.24 3.74
CA ARG A 263 -22.40 14.35 5.11
C ARG A 263 -21.20 15.28 5.19
N ALA A 264 -20.29 15.22 4.22
CA ALA A 264 -19.15 16.14 4.15
C ALA A 264 -19.60 17.60 4.09
N ARG A 265 -20.61 17.90 3.25
CA ARG A 265 -21.22 19.24 3.20
C ARG A 265 -21.87 19.65 4.50
N ALA A 266 -22.62 18.74 5.16
CA ALA A 266 -23.26 19.04 6.44
C ALA A 266 -22.26 19.34 7.56
N LEU A 267 -21.07 18.74 7.51
CA LEU A 267 -19.96 19.02 8.43
C LEU A 267 -19.16 20.27 8.03
N GLY A 268 -19.38 20.83 6.84
CA GLY A 268 -18.56 21.91 6.30
C GLY A 268 -17.12 21.48 5.97
N VAL A 269 -16.88 20.18 5.80
CA VAL A 269 -15.56 19.63 5.50
C VAL A 269 -15.34 19.59 4.00
N LYS A 270 -14.22 20.14 3.54
CA LYS A 270 -13.82 20.05 2.13
C LYS A 270 -13.28 18.65 1.85
N PRO A 271 -13.88 17.89 0.91
CA PRO A 271 -13.30 16.60 0.52
C PRO A 271 -11.96 16.75 -0.18
N MET A 272 -11.07 15.77 0.01
CA MET A 272 -9.81 15.67 -0.73
C MET A 272 -10.08 15.16 -2.15
N ALA A 273 -10.94 14.15 -2.29
CA ALA A 273 -11.29 13.56 -3.57
C ALA A 273 -12.60 12.77 -3.49
N ARG A 274 -13.18 12.50 -4.66
CA ARG A 274 -14.23 11.52 -4.89
C ARG A 274 -13.59 10.19 -5.30
N PHE A 275 -14.09 9.07 -4.77
CA PHE A 275 -13.69 7.74 -5.23
C PHE A 275 -14.54 7.34 -6.45
N ILE A 276 -13.91 7.24 -7.63
CA ILE A 276 -14.61 7.05 -8.91
C ILE A 276 -14.92 5.58 -9.15
N ALA A 277 -13.89 4.76 -9.30
CA ALA A 277 -14.02 3.37 -9.70
C ALA A 277 -12.89 2.50 -9.12
N TYR A 278 -13.16 1.20 -9.02
CA TYR A 278 -12.19 0.16 -8.68
C TYR A 278 -12.42 -1.06 -9.56
N ALA A 279 -11.35 -1.68 -10.02
CA ALA A 279 -11.41 -2.92 -10.76
C ALA A 279 -10.30 -3.87 -10.36
N THR A 280 -10.60 -5.16 -10.47
CA THR A 280 -9.64 -6.25 -10.34
C THR A 280 -9.64 -7.13 -11.58
N ALA A 281 -8.53 -7.82 -11.81
CA ALA A 281 -8.39 -8.80 -12.87
C ALA A 281 -7.51 -9.96 -12.42
N GLY A 282 -7.80 -11.18 -12.89
CA GLY A 282 -6.92 -12.32 -12.76
C GLY A 282 -5.89 -12.37 -13.89
N CYS A 283 -4.75 -12.98 -13.62
CA CYS A 283 -3.70 -13.33 -14.58
C CYS A 283 -3.02 -14.64 -14.14
N PRO A 284 -2.17 -15.26 -14.96
CA PRO A 284 -1.42 -16.43 -14.56
C PRO A 284 -0.61 -16.18 -13.27
N PRO A 285 -0.71 -17.04 -12.24
CA PRO A 285 0.01 -16.88 -10.97
C PRO A 285 1.53 -16.72 -11.15
N GLU A 286 2.12 -17.48 -12.07
CA GLU A 286 3.55 -17.44 -12.42
C GLU A 286 3.98 -16.12 -13.10
N GLU A 287 3.02 -15.26 -13.45
CA GLU A 287 3.23 -13.94 -14.04
C GLU A 287 2.47 -12.86 -13.25
N MET A 288 2.23 -13.06 -11.96
CA MET A 288 1.39 -12.18 -11.14
C MET A 288 1.74 -10.69 -11.24
N GLY A 289 3.00 -10.36 -11.56
CA GLY A 289 3.49 -8.99 -11.71
C GLY A 289 2.77 -8.18 -12.78
N ILE A 290 2.21 -8.83 -13.81
CA ILE A 290 1.50 -8.14 -14.89
C ILE A 290 0.01 -7.90 -14.60
N GLY A 291 -0.49 -8.27 -13.44
CA GLY A 291 -1.90 -8.05 -13.07
C GLY A 291 -2.47 -6.65 -13.38
N PRO A 292 -1.72 -5.56 -13.17
CA PRO A 292 -2.16 -4.20 -13.56
C PRO A 292 -2.46 -4.02 -15.06
N VAL A 293 -1.80 -4.78 -15.94
CA VAL A 293 -2.06 -4.72 -17.40
C VAL A 293 -3.52 -5.06 -17.70
N PHE A 294 -4.12 -5.91 -16.90
CA PHE A 294 -5.52 -6.32 -17.05
C PHE A 294 -6.49 -5.49 -16.20
N ALA A 295 -6.05 -4.97 -15.06
CA ALA A 295 -6.90 -4.19 -14.15
C ALA A 295 -7.07 -2.73 -14.60
N ILE A 296 -6.00 -2.10 -15.13
CA ILE A 296 -6.01 -0.70 -15.55
C ILE A 296 -7.04 -0.44 -16.67
N PRO A 297 -7.09 -1.20 -17.79
CA PRO A 297 -8.10 -0.97 -18.81
C PRO A 297 -9.53 -1.11 -18.29
N LYS A 298 -9.77 -2.07 -17.36
CA LYS A 298 -11.10 -2.25 -16.75
C LYS A 298 -11.52 -1.06 -15.89
N VAL A 299 -10.63 -0.52 -15.07
CA VAL A 299 -10.99 0.61 -14.21
C VAL A 299 -11.20 1.88 -15.02
N LEU A 300 -10.41 2.09 -16.07
CA LEU A 300 -10.60 3.22 -17.01
C LEU A 300 -11.95 3.13 -17.73
N GLN A 301 -12.33 1.95 -18.20
CA GLN A 301 -13.64 1.71 -18.80
C GLN A 301 -14.79 2.00 -17.82
N LEU A 302 -14.68 1.52 -16.58
CA LEU A 302 -15.68 1.78 -15.53
C LEU A 302 -15.80 3.27 -15.18
N ALA A 303 -14.69 3.98 -15.21
CA ALA A 303 -14.64 5.42 -14.96
C ALA A 303 -15.07 6.28 -16.17
N GLY A 304 -15.16 5.71 -17.36
CA GLY A 304 -15.37 6.46 -18.62
C GLY A 304 -14.18 7.36 -18.97
N LEU A 305 -12.97 6.94 -18.61
CA LEU A 305 -11.73 7.70 -18.77
C LEU A 305 -10.73 6.95 -19.68
N THR A 306 -9.72 7.68 -20.13
CA THR A 306 -8.55 7.17 -20.84
C THR A 306 -7.27 7.37 -20.01
N LEU A 307 -6.16 6.76 -20.39
CA LEU A 307 -4.86 7.00 -19.74
C LEU A 307 -4.42 8.47 -19.81
N ASN A 308 -4.80 9.18 -20.87
CA ASN A 308 -4.45 10.59 -21.03
C ASN A 308 -5.10 11.50 -19.99
N ASP A 309 -6.28 11.11 -19.48
CA ASP A 309 -7.00 11.86 -18.45
C ASP A 309 -6.36 11.72 -17.06
N ILE A 310 -5.47 10.73 -16.86
CA ILE A 310 -4.82 10.48 -15.58
C ILE A 310 -3.59 11.39 -15.43
N ASP A 311 -3.58 12.19 -14.35
CA ASP A 311 -2.50 13.15 -14.05
C ASP A 311 -1.34 12.51 -13.27
N VAL A 312 -1.65 11.57 -12.36
CA VAL A 312 -0.68 10.89 -11.50
C VAL A 312 -1.05 9.42 -11.37
N ILE A 313 -0.05 8.55 -11.39
CA ILE A 313 -0.19 7.12 -11.22
C ILE A 313 0.72 6.66 -10.08
N GLU A 314 0.14 6.07 -9.06
CA GLU A 314 0.87 5.31 -8.05
C GLU A 314 0.81 3.82 -8.41
N LEU A 315 1.83 3.34 -9.10
CA LEU A 315 2.04 1.93 -9.42
C LEU A 315 2.93 1.30 -8.35
N ASN A 316 2.39 0.37 -7.56
CA ASN A 316 3.20 -0.28 -6.55
C ASN A 316 4.41 -1.00 -7.16
N GLU A 317 5.61 -0.61 -6.74
CA GLU A 317 6.89 -1.17 -7.17
C GLU A 317 7.22 -2.43 -6.35
N ALA A 318 6.43 -3.50 -6.49
CA ALA A 318 6.79 -4.75 -5.83
C ALA A 318 8.18 -5.21 -6.31
N PHE A 319 8.43 -5.06 -7.61
CA PHE A 319 9.72 -5.29 -8.27
C PHE A 319 9.89 -4.31 -9.44
N ALA A 320 11.12 -3.90 -9.73
CA ALA A 320 11.42 -3.05 -10.88
C ALA A 320 10.99 -3.70 -12.20
N ALA A 321 11.29 -5.00 -12.38
CA ALA A 321 10.93 -5.74 -13.59
C ALA A 321 9.43 -5.76 -13.85
N GLN A 322 8.63 -5.98 -12.82
CA GLN A 322 7.17 -5.96 -12.90
C GLN A 322 6.65 -4.56 -13.27
N SER A 323 7.17 -3.52 -12.65
CA SER A 323 6.75 -2.15 -12.92
C SER A 323 7.08 -1.73 -14.35
N LEU A 324 8.28 -2.05 -14.82
CA LEU A 324 8.71 -1.77 -16.20
C LEU A 324 7.89 -2.54 -17.23
N ALA A 325 7.57 -3.81 -16.97
CA ALA A 325 6.70 -4.60 -17.85
C ALA A 325 5.31 -3.96 -18.00
N VAL A 326 4.71 -3.50 -16.90
CA VAL A 326 3.41 -2.80 -16.90
C VAL A 326 3.51 -1.47 -17.67
N ILE A 327 4.52 -0.65 -17.34
CA ILE A 327 4.73 0.66 -18.00
C ILE A 327 4.89 0.49 -19.51
N LYS A 328 5.76 -0.44 -19.93
CA LYS A 328 6.03 -0.71 -21.35
C LYS A 328 4.79 -1.24 -22.07
N THR A 329 4.08 -2.20 -21.47
CA THR A 329 2.93 -2.85 -22.13
C THR A 329 1.75 -1.90 -22.34
N LEU A 330 1.49 -1.02 -21.38
CA LEU A 330 0.37 -0.07 -21.44
C LEU A 330 0.76 1.30 -21.99
N GLY A 331 2.04 1.56 -22.24
CA GLY A 331 2.52 2.87 -22.67
C GLY A 331 2.28 3.95 -21.61
N LEU A 332 2.46 3.62 -20.32
CA LEU A 332 2.31 4.59 -19.25
C LEU A 332 3.42 5.64 -19.35
N ASP A 333 3.07 6.91 -19.15
CA ASP A 333 4.04 8.01 -19.09
C ASP A 333 4.88 7.88 -17.79
N PRO A 334 6.21 7.61 -17.88
CA PRO A 334 7.06 7.45 -16.73
C PRO A 334 7.14 8.69 -15.82
N ASP A 335 6.82 9.89 -16.36
CA ASP A 335 6.86 11.13 -15.59
C ASP A 335 5.56 11.36 -14.78
N LYS A 336 4.51 10.58 -15.08
CA LYS A 336 3.30 10.51 -14.28
C LYS A 336 3.34 9.37 -13.23
N VAL A 337 4.26 8.40 -13.38
CA VAL A 337 4.34 7.21 -12.51
C VAL A 337 5.31 7.45 -11.35
N ASN A 338 4.82 7.23 -10.12
CA ASN A 338 5.62 7.23 -8.89
C ASN A 338 6.55 8.46 -8.79
N VAL A 339 5.95 9.62 -8.93
CA VAL A 339 6.67 10.90 -9.06
C VAL A 339 7.47 11.29 -7.81
N ASN A 340 7.14 10.68 -6.67
CA ASN A 340 7.82 10.86 -5.39
C ASN A 340 8.60 9.59 -4.95
N GLY A 341 8.95 8.71 -5.90
CA GLY A 341 9.50 7.39 -5.60
C GLY A 341 8.40 6.39 -5.25
N GLY A 342 8.73 5.11 -5.23
CA GLY A 342 7.79 4.02 -4.98
C GLY A 342 8.31 3.00 -3.96
N ALA A 343 7.73 1.82 -3.96
CA ALA A 343 7.92 0.82 -2.91
C ALA A 343 9.34 0.27 -2.81
N ILE A 344 10.15 0.30 -3.86
CA ILE A 344 11.57 -0.08 -3.80
C ILE A 344 12.30 0.78 -2.78
N ALA A 345 12.01 2.08 -2.75
CA ALA A 345 12.59 3.03 -1.82
C ALA A 345 11.77 3.16 -0.52
N LEU A 346 10.44 3.32 -0.63
CA LEU A 346 9.55 3.67 0.47
C LEU A 346 8.96 2.46 1.20
N GLY A 347 9.15 1.24 0.70
CA GLY A 347 8.64 0.01 1.30
C GLY A 347 7.21 -0.37 0.89
N HIS A 348 6.89 -1.67 1.11
CA HIS A 348 5.65 -2.30 0.70
C HIS A 348 5.05 -3.14 1.84
N PRO A 349 4.44 -2.50 2.87
CA PRO A 349 3.68 -3.24 3.88
C PRO A 349 2.35 -3.71 3.26
N LEU A 350 2.29 -4.98 2.85
CA LEU A 350 1.33 -5.58 1.91
C LEU A 350 -0.10 -5.05 2.02
N GLY A 351 -0.82 -5.37 3.10
CA GLY A 351 -2.22 -4.98 3.29
C GLY A 351 -2.45 -3.48 3.48
N CYS A 352 -1.41 -2.75 3.91
CA CYS A 352 -1.43 -1.30 4.07
C CYS A 352 -1.26 -0.55 2.74
N THR A 353 -0.50 -1.12 1.79
CA THR A 353 0.05 -0.40 0.63
C THR A 353 -1.01 0.34 -0.17
N GLY A 354 -2.17 -0.27 -0.45
CA GLY A 354 -3.21 0.39 -1.24
C GLY A 354 -3.75 1.67 -0.59
N ALA A 355 -3.92 1.68 0.73
CA ALA A 355 -4.36 2.85 1.48
C ALA A 355 -3.22 3.90 1.61
N LYS A 356 -1.97 3.44 1.79
CA LYS A 356 -0.78 4.30 1.79
C LYS A 356 -0.65 5.06 0.47
N LEU A 357 -0.71 4.37 -0.67
CA LEU A 357 -0.63 4.99 -1.99
C LEU A 357 -1.81 5.94 -2.25
N THR A 358 -3.01 5.62 -1.69
CA THR A 358 -4.15 6.53 -1.74
C THR A 358 -3.87 7.83 -0.98
N ALA A 359 -3.29 7.77 0.22
CA ALA A 359 -2.92 8.98 0.96
C ALA A 359 -1.90 9.82 0.18
N SER A 360 -0.87 9.19 -0.40
CA SER A 360 0.18 9.89 -1.16
C SER A 360 -0.35 10.52 -2.45
N ILE A 361 -1.17 9.79 -3.22
CA ILE A 361 -1.69 10.32 -4.49
C ILE A 361 -2.63 11.51 -4.29
N LEU A 362 -3.45 11.51 -3.22
CA LEU A 362 -4.33 12.62 -2.89
C LEU A 362 -3.55 13.91 -2.65
N ARG A 363 -2.44 13.82 -1.91
CA ARG A 363 -1.56 14.96 -1.65
C ARG A 363 -0.80 15.41 -2.90
N GLU A 364 -0.42 14.47 -3.77
CA GLU A 364 0.26 14.84 -5.01
C GLU A 364 -0.68 15.50 -6.03
N LEU A 365 -1.93 15.04 -6.12
CA LEU A 365 -2.96 15.70 -6.93
C LEU A 365 -3.21 17.13 -6.46
N GLU A 366 -3.25 17.37 -5.14
CA GLU A 366 -3.39 18.70 -4.57
C GLU A 366 -2.20 19.60 -4.96
N ARG A 367 -0.96 19.13 -4.78
CA ARG A 367 0.27 19.88 -5.11
C ARG A 367 0.37 20.28 -6.59
N ARG A 368 -0.06 19.37 -7.48
CA ARG A 368 0.01 19.58 -8.94
C ARG A 368 -1.21 20.25 -9.53
N ASN A 369 -2.24 20.49 -8.73
CA ASN A 369 -3.55 20.88 -9.22
C ASN A 369 -4.11 19.89 -10.25
N GLY A 370 -3.72 18.60 -10.11
CA GLY A 370 -4.20 17.51 -10.95
C GLY A 370 -5.63 17.13 -10.60
N ARG A 371 -6.33 16.50 -11.52
CA ARG A 371 -7.73 16.08 -11.34
C ARG A 371 -7.85 14.60 -11.04
N TYR A 372 -7.30 13.74 -11.88
CA TYR A 372 -7.44 12.28 -11.74
C TYR A 372 -6.15 11.61 -11.31
N GLY A 373 -6.26 10.76 -10.30
CA GLY A 373 -5.19 9.89 -9.83
C GLY A 373 -5.57 8.43 -9.90
N MET A 374 -4.62 7.58 -10.26
CA MET A 374 -4.80 6.14 -10.32
C MET A 374 -3.82 5.42 -9.40
N VAL A 375 -4.34 4.60 -8.50
CA VAL A 375 -3.55 3.68 -7.66
C VAL A 375 -3.71 2.28 -8.23
N THR A 376 -2.60 1.61 -8.51
CA THR A 376 -2.61 0.26 -9.10
C THR A 376 -1.48 -0.62 -8.59
N MET A 377 -1.69 -1.92 -8.58
CA MET A 377 -0.72 -2.90 -8.06
C MET A 377 -0.95 -4.31 -8.60
N CYS A 378 0.12 -5.05 -8.69
CA CYS A 378 0.06 -6.50 -8.79
C CYS A 378 -0.35 -7.10 -7.44
N VAL A 379 -0.97 -8.28 -7.49
CA VAL A 379 -1.54 -8.94 -6.31
C VAL A 379 -1.17 -10.41 -6.35
N GLY A 380 -0.67 -10.93 -5.24
CA GLY A 380 -0.28 -12.33 -5.10
C GLY A 380 -1.38 -13.30 -5.54
N GLY A 381 -1.00 -14.49 -6.00
CA GLY A 381 -1.93 -15.49 -6.53
C GLY A 381 -2.41 -15.22 -7.96
N GLY A 382 -1.76 -14.31 -8.70
CA GLY A 382 -2.09 -14.02 -10.11
C GLY A 382 -3.26 -13.06 -10.26
N MET A 383 -3.17 -11.86 -9.69
CA MET A 383 -4.21 -10.82 -9.81
C MET A 383 -3.59 -9.43 -10.00
N GLY A 384 -4.42 -8.49 -10.41
CA GLY A 384 -4.13 -7.06 -10.42
C GLY A 384 -5.31 -6.25 -9.91
N ALA A 385 -5.04 -5.06 -9.42
CA ALA A 385 -6.05 -4.11 -8.97
C ALA A 385 -5.71 -2.69 -9.41
N ALA A 386 -6.74 -1.89 -9.67
CA ALA A 386 -6.61 -0.47 -9.97
C ALA A 386 -7.81 0.31 -9.43
N GLY A 387 -7.58 1.48 -8.85
CA GLY A 387 -8.61 2.40 -8.39
C GLY A 387 -8.34 3.82 -8.86
N ILE A 388 -9.40 4.58 -9.15
CA ILE A 388 -9.32 5.96 -9.61
C ILE A 388 -10.01 6.88 -8.63
N VAL A 389 -9.34 7.97 -8.30
CA VAL A 389 -9.85 9.09 -7.50
C VAL A 389 -9.86 10.36 -8.33
N GLU A 390 -10.83 11.22 -8.06
CA GLU A 390 -10.96 12.54 -8.66
C GLU A 390 -10.85 13.61 -7.57
N ARG A 391 -9.86 14.49 -7.65
CA ARG A 391 -9.75 15.66 -6.77
C ARG A 391 -10.87 16.66 -7.08
N ILE A 392 -11.52 17.17 -6.04
CA ILE A 392 -12.65 18.09 -6.12
C ILE A 392 -12.41 19.36 -5.29
#